data_6144c66dbdaae628ec97f1242086a76f
#
_entry.id   6144c66dbdaae628ec97f1242086a76f
#
_cell.length_a   1.000
_cell.length_b   1.000
_cell.length_c   1.000
_cell.angle_alpha   90.00
_cell.angle_beta   90.00
_cell.angle_gamma   90.00
#
_symmetry.space_group_name_H-M   'P 1'
#
loop_
_entity.id
_entity.type
_entity.pdbx_description
1 polymer ?
#
loop_
_entity_poly.entity_id
_entity_poly.type
_entity_poly.pdbx_seq_one_letter_code
_entity_poly.pdbx_strand_id
1 'polypeptide(L)'
;LRREFGGCAGNIAYNLMLLGGEPMIMATVGDDAGPYLERLDKLGLPRTHVRQINGSFTAQAFITTDLDDNQITAFHPGAMSFSHLNKVESANAKLGIVAPDGREGMMQHARDFSDAKVPFIFDPGQGLPMFNGDELLDFIQLADYACFNDYEAKLLCDRTGRSLEQLAGSLKALIVTRGVEGSEIYSDGVRHDIPCVEADEI
;
A
#
# COMPACT_ATOMS: atom_id res chain seq x y z
N LEU A 1 -6.56 18.93 19.49
CA LEU A 1 -6.93 17.88 18.51
C LEU A 1 -6.63 18.41 17.11
N ARG A 2 -5.82 17.70 16.35
CA ARG A 2 -5.48 18.02 14.96
C ARG A 2 -6.16 17.01 14.06
N ARG A 3 -6.75 17.45 12.94
CA ARG A 3 -7.29 16.57 11.90
C ARG A 3 -6.47 16.72 10.64
N GLU A 4 -5.99 15.60 10.12
CA GLU A 4 -5.21 15.55 8.90
C GLU A 4 -5.89 14.61 7.88
N PHE A 5 -5.61 14.87 6.62
CA PHE A 5 -5.99 13.96 5.54
C PHE A 5 -4.84 13.00 5.28
N GLY A 6 -5.18 11.72 5.10
CA GLY A 6 -4.22 10.66 4.87
C GLY A 6 -4.77 9.59 3.95
N GLY A 7 -4.24 8.38 4.09
CA GLY A 7 -4.57 7.20 3.30
C GLY A 7 -3.51 6.91 2.26
N CYS A 8 -3.09 5.63 2.19
CA CYS A 8 -1.99 5.19 1.33
C CYS A 8 -2.21 5.58 -0.14
N ALA A 9 -3.37 5.27 -0.71
CA ALA A 9 -3.66 5.56 -2.12
C ALA A 9 -3.59 7.05 -2.46
N GLY A 10 -4.14 7.92 -1.60
CA GLY A 10 -4.09 9.37 -1.80
C GLY A 10 -2.67 9.93 -1.71
N ASN A 11 -1.89 9.47 -0.74
CA ASN A 11 -0.50 9.90 -0.55
C ASN A 11 0.40 9.42 -1.70
N ILE A 12 0.28 8.16 -2.11
CA ILE A 12 1.02 7.61 -3.26
C ILE A 12 0.67 8.39 -4.54
N ALA A 13 -0.63 8.62 -4.80
CA ALA A 13 -1.08 9.34 -5.97
C ALA A 13 -0.55 10.78 -6.01
N TYR A 14 -0.56 11.48 -4.87
CA TYR A 14 -0.01 12.83 -4.76
C TYR A 14 1.48 12.87 -5.11
N ASN A 15 2.27 11.98 -4.52
CA ASN A 15 3.71 11.91 -4.79
C ASN A 15 4.01 11.52 -6.24
N LEU A 16 3.26 10.54 -6.80
CA LEU A 16 3.42 10.14 -8.19
C LEU A 16 3.12 11.31 -9.16
N MET A 17 2.07 12.08 -8.87
CA MET A 17 1.73 13.27 -9.66
C MET A 17 2.85 14.33 -9.60
N LEU A 18 3.44 14.58 -8.42
CA LEU A 18 4.56 15.52 -8.28
C LEU A 18 5.80 15.07 -9.06
N LEU A 19 5.97 13.77 -9.25
CA LEU A 19 7.02 13.18 -10.08
C LEU A 19 6.68 13.15 -11.59
N GLY A 20 5.54 13.74 -12.00
CA GLY A 20 5.11 13.80 -13.38
C GLY A 20 4.39 12.54 -13.88
N GLY A 21 4.02 11.63 -12.98
CA GLY A 21 3.22 10.44 -13.31
C GLY A 21 1.72 10.73 -13.36
N GLU A 22 0.96 9.78 -13.89
CA GLU A 22 -0.50 9.83 -14.01
C GLU A 22 -1.13 8.84 -13.01
N PRO A 23 -1.48 9.28 -11.78
CA PRO A 23 -2.05 8.40 -10.77
C PRO A 23 -3.52 8.07 -11.04
N MET A 24 -3.93 6.87 -10.61
CA MET A 24 -5.33 6.45 -10.53
C MET A 24 -5.59 5.97 -9.10
N ILE A 25 -6.44 6.70 -8.36
CA ILE A 25 -6.81 6.33 -6.99
C ILE A 25 -7.99 5.35 -7.06
N MET A 26 -7.78 4.12 -6.59
CA MET A 26 -8.82 3.15 -6.33
C MET A 26 -9.03 3.03 -4.82
N ALA A 27 -10.14 3.56 -4.33
CA ALA A 27 -10.42 3.58 -2.90
C ALA A 27 -11.93 3.61 -2.63
N THR A 28 -12.32 3.34 -1.38
CA THR A 28 -13.68 3.50 -0.90
C THR A 28 -13.73 4.54 0.21
N VAL A 29 -14.78 5.37 0.19
CA VAL A 29 -15.02 6.43 1.17
C VAL A 29 -16.47 6.37 1.66
N GLY A 30 -16.74 6.97 2.81
CA GLY A 30 -18.09 7.01 3.40
C GLY A 30 -18.85 8.30 3.11
N ASP A 31 -19.98 8.47 3.81
CA ASP A 31 -20.87 9.64 3.66
C ASP A 31 -20.22 10.95 4.15
N ASP A 32 -19.19 10.87 4.97
CA ASP A 32 -18.43 11.99 5.53
C ASP A 32 -17.25 12.45 4.65
N ALA A 33 -17.09 11.88 3.44
CA ALA A 33 -15.94 12.11 2.58
C ALA A 33 -15.87 13.47 1.89
N GLY A 34 -16.93 14.30 1.97
CA GLY A 34 -17.00 15.59 1.27
C GLY A 34 -15.70 16.41 1.34
N PRO A 35 -15.19 16.74 2.53
CA PRO A 35 -13.94 17.53 2.69
C PRO A 35 -12.70 16.84 2.08
N TYR A 36 -12.63 15.51 2.11
CA TYR A 36 -11.55 14.75 1.50
C TYR A 36 -11.60 14.81 -0.03
N LEU A 37 -12.79 14.63 -0.61
CA LEU A 37 -12.99 14.72 -2.06
C LEU A 37 -12.68 16.12 -2.58
N GLU A 38 -13.10 17.18 -1.86
CA GLU A 38 -12.73 18.56 -2.18
C GLU A 38 -11.20 18.78 -2.14
N ARG A 39 -10.50 18.13 -1.22
CA ARG A 39 -9.04 18.18 -1.17
C ARG A 39 -8.42 17.52 -2.41
N LEU A 40 -8.89 16.34 -2.82
CA LEU A 40 -8.40 15.69 -4.04
C LEU A 40 -8.61 16.60 -5.26
N ASP A 41 -9.78 17.23 -5.39
CA ASP A 41 -10.06 18.17 -6.47
C ASP A 41 -9.09 19.37 -6.45
N LYS A 42 -8.84 19.97 -5.28
CA LYS A 42 -7.88 21.08 -5.11
C LYS A 42 -6.45 20.71 -5.46
N LEU A 43 -6.07 19.45 -5.25
CA LEU A 43 -4.75 18.92 -5.60
C LEU A 43 -4.66 18.48 -7.07
N GLY A 44 -5.77 18.47 -7.81
CA GLY A 44 -5.81 17.98 -9.19
C GLY A 44 -5.72 16.45 -9.29
N LEU A 45 -6.01 15.72 -8.22
CA LEU A 45 -5.97 14.27 -8.20
C LEU A 45 -7.27 13.66 -8.75
N PRO A 46 -7.18 12.68 -9.67
CA PRO A 46 -8.36 12.04 -10.22
C PRO A 46 -9.08 11.19 -9.16
N ARG A 47 -10.40 11.30 -9.09
CA ARG A 47 -11.24 10.54 -8.17
C ARG A 47 -12.26 9.63 -8.86
N THR A 48 -12.06 9.37 -10.15
CA THR A 48 -13.00 8.59 -10.98
C THR A 48 -13.27 7.19 -10.39
N HIS A 49 -12.27 6.59 -9.72
CA HIS A 49 -12.36 5.27 -9.08
C HIS A 49 -12.42 5.35 -7.55
N VAL A 50 -12.71 6.53 -6.99
CA VAL A 50 -13.04 6.67 -5.57
C VAL A 50 -14.53 6.43 -5.40
N ARG A 51 -14.89 5.31 -4.81
CA ARG A 51 -16.29 4.87 -4.65
C ARG A 51 -16.83 5.25 -3.28
N GLN A 52 -17.99 5.89 -3.23
CA GLN A 52 -18.69 6.15 -1.99
C GLN A 52 -19.55 4.94 -1.58
N ILE A 53 -19.47 4.57 -0.30
CA ILE A 53 -20.27 3.52 0.34
C ILE A 53 -21.29 4.20 1.26
N ASN A 54 -22.54 4.18 0.83
CA ASN A 54 -23.64 4.79 1.57
C ASN A 54 -23.85 4.10 2.94
N GLY A 55 -24.14 4.89 3.96
CA GLY A 55 -24.36 4.39 5.32
C GLY A 55 -23.08 3.99 6.05
N SER A 56 -21.91 4.30 5.50
CA SER A 56 -20.63 4.05 6.12
C SER A 56 -19.87 5.35 6.36
N PHE A 57 -18.91 5.35 7.29
CA PHE A 57 -17.93 6.43 7.45
C PHE A 57 -16.65 6.10 6.71
N THR A 58 -15.93 7.11 6.28
CA THR A 58 -14.57 6.95 5.74
C THR A 58 -13.63 6.38 6.80
N ALA A 59 -12.63 5.61 6.40
CA ALA A 59 -11.63 5.06 7.31
C ALA A 59 -10.95 6.18 8.11
N GLN A 60 -10.72 5.95 9.41
CA GLN A 60 -10.17 6.96 10.33
C GLN A 60 -9.15 6.32 11.28
N ALA A 61 -8.02 6.99 11.44
CA ALA A 61 -7.03 6.67 12.46
C ALA A 61 -7.09 7.71 13.59
N PHE A 62 -7.24 7.26 14.83
CA PHE A 62 -7.19 8.09 16.03
C PHE A 62 -5.83 7.83 16.69
N ILE A 63 -4.91 8.80 16.55
CA ILE A 63 -3.54 8.67 17.01
C ILE A 63 -3.37 9.52 18.25
N THR A 64 -2.97 8.90 19.35
CA THR A 64 -2.59 9.57 20.59
C THR A 64 -1.08 9.47 20.75
N THR A 65 -0.41 10.62 20.82
CA THR A 65 1.05 10.71 20.99
C THR A 65 1.35 11.28 22.36
N ASP A 66 2.27 10.68 23.10
CA ASP A 66 2.78 11.21 24.37
C ASP A 66 3.95 12.20 24.13
N LEU A 67 4.55 12.69 25.21
CA LEU A 67 5.64 13.67 25.15
C LEU A 67 6.98 13.06 24.68
N ASP A 68 7.08 11.75 24.68
CA ASP A 68 8.25 10.98 24.21
C ASP A 68 8.04 10.42 22.79
N ASP A 69 7.04 10.95 22.04
CA ASP A 69 6.66 10.54 20.69
C ASP A 69 6.19 9.07 20.55
N ASN A 70 5.84 8.40 21.66
CA ASN A 70 5.18 7.10 21.58
C ASN A 70 3.73 7.28 21.13
N GLN A 71 3.30 6.42 20.18
CA GLN A 71 1.99 6.51 19.57
C GLN A 71 1.13 5.29 19.85
N ILE A 72 -0.12 5.52 20.22
CA ILE A 72 -1.17 4.51 20.23
C ILE A 72 -2.19 4.89 19.16
N THR A 73 -2.46 3.97 18.23
CA THR A 73 -3.40 4.19 17.14
C THR A 73 -4.62 3.27 17.31
N ALA A 74 -5.81 3.88 17.39
CA ALA A 74 -7.07 3.18 17.20
C ALA A 74 -7.56 3.43 15.77
N PHE A 75 -7.80 2.36 15.01
CA PHE A 75 -8.18 2.45 13.61
C PHE A 75 -9.62 1.98 13.40
N HIS A 76 -10.43 2.81 12.75
CA HIS A 76 -11.77 2.47 12.30
C HIS A 76 -11.77 2.30 10.78
N PRO A 77 -11.98 1.08 10.24
CA PRO A 77 -11.86 0.81 8.81
C PRO A 77 -13.02 1.42 7.99
N GLY A 78 -14.22 1.51 8.56
CA GLY A 78 -15.37 2.10 7.86
C GLY A 78 -15.57 1.55 6.45
N ALA A 79 -15.70 2.45 5.48
CA ALA A 79 -15.90 2.13 4.07
C ALA A 79 -14.77 1.29 3.46
N MET A 80 -13.54 1.32 4.02
CA MET A 80 -12.41 0.51 3.58
C MET A 80 -12.75 -0.99 3.63
N SER A 81 -13.59 -1.43 4.55
CA SER A 81 -14.06 -2.82 4.63
C SER A 81 -14.81 -3.30 3.39
N PHE A 82 -15.23 -2.40 2.53
CA PHE A 82 -15.97 -2.67 1.29
C PHE A 82 -15.12 -2.45 0.03
N SER A 83 -13.81 -2.34 0.15
CA SER A 83 -12.91 -2.06 -0.97
C SER A 83 -12.98 -3.11 -2.10
N HIS A 84 -13.32 -4.36 -1.78
CA HIS A 84 -13.58 -5.44 -2.73
C HIS A 84 -14.73 -5.16 -3.72
N LEU A 85 -15.62 -4.20 -3.40
CA LEU A 85 -16.68 -3.76 -4.31
C LEU A 85 -16.16 -2.85 -5.43
N ASN A 86 -14.98 -2.29 -5.27
CA ASN A 86 -14.31 -1.48 -6.28
C ASN A 86 -13.44 -2.42 -7.13
N LYS A 87 -13.74 -2.52 -8.43
CA LYS A 87 -13.05 -3.45 -9.32
C LYS A 87 -11.89 -2.77 -10.01
N VAL A 88 -10.79 -3.52 -10.21
CA VAL A 88 -9.66 -3.03 -11.00
C VAL A 88 -10.12 -2.81 -12.44
N GLU A 89 -10.05 -1.57 -12.88
CA GLU A 89 -10.20 -1.22 -14.29
C GLU A 89 -8.79 -1.15 -14.90
N SER A 90 -8.40 -2.27 -15.50
CA SER A 90 -7.05 -2.46 -16.01
C SER A 90 -6.79 -1.81 -17.37
N ALA A 91 -7.83 -1.32 -18.04
CA ALA A 91 -7.76 -0.93 -19.46
C ALA A 91 -6.66 0.10 -19.77
N ASN A 92 -6.25 0.92 -18.82
CA ASN A 92 -5.21 1.93 -19.00
C ASN A 92 -4.11 1.91 -17.92
N ALA A 93 -4.14 0.99 -16.97
CA ALA A 93 -3.13 0.91 -15.94
C ALA A 93 -1.85 0.26 -16.51
N LYS A 94 -0.71 0.90 -16.33
CA LYS A 94 0.62 0.35 -16.69
C LYS A 94 1.26 -0.42 -15.55
N LEU A 95 0.92 -0.03 -14.31
CA LEU A 95 1.41 -0.62 -13.08
C LEU A 95 0.38 -0.43 -11.99
N GLY A 96 0.10 -1.46 -11.20
CA GLY A 96 -0.73 -1.39 -10.02
C GLY A 96 0.09 -1.36 -8.74
N ILE A 97 -0.55 -0.93 -7.65
CA ILE A 97 -0.02 -1.10 -6.28
C ILE A 97 -1.16 -1.64 -5.43
N VAL A 98 -0.94 -2.81 -4.82
CA VAL A 98 -1.81 -3.36 -3.77
C VAL A 98 -1.21 -2.91 -2.43
N ALA A 99 -1.68 -1.76 -1.97
CA ALA A 99 -1.30 -1.12 -0.71
C ALA A 99 -2.27 -1.52 0.42
N PRO A 100 -2.01 -1.14 1.69
CA PRO A 100 -2.90 -1.45 2.81
C PRO A 100 -4.34 -1.01 2.56
N ASP A 101 -5.26 -1.98 2.57
CA ASP A 101 -6.68 -1.79 2.32
C ASP A 101 -7.49 -2.88 3.06
N GLY A 102 -8.79 -2.95 2.86
CA GLY A 102 -9.62 -4.05 3.34
C GLY A 102 -9.10 -5.40 2.84
N ARG A 103 -9.04 -6.38 3.74
CA ARG A 103 -8.45 -7.71 3.48
C ARG A 103 -8.98 -8.36 2.20
N GLU A 104 -10.30 -8.38 2.01
CA GLU A 104 -10.95 -8.95 0.83
C GLU A 104 -10.60 -8.16 -0.44
N GLY A 105 -10.52 -6.82 -0.32
CA GLY A 105 -10.13 -5.95 -1.42
C GLY A 105 -8.70 -6.21 -1.88
N MET A 106 -7.74 -6.30 -0.97
CA MET A 106 -6.35 -6.59 -1.31
C MET A 106 -6.24 -7.92 -2.08
N MET A 107 -6.88 -8.98 -1.59
CA MET A 107 -6.87 -10.30 -2.24
C MET A 107 -7.55 -10.26 -3.63
N GLN A 108 -8.67 -9.55 -3.76
CA GLN A 108 -9.39 -9.44 -5.03
C GLN A 108 -8.59 -8.62 -6.04
N HIS A 109 -8.05 -7.46 -5.63
CA HIS A 109 -7.29 -6.59 -6.53
C HIS A 109 -6.00 -7.26 -7.03
N ALA A 110 -5.31 -8.04 -6.19
CA ALA A 110 -4.14 -8.80 -6.64
C ALA A 110 -4.48 -9.81 -7.75
N ARG A 111 -5.61 -10.52 -7.60
CA ARG A 111 -6.11 -11.43 -8.64
C ARG A 111 -6.54 -10.67 -9.90
N ASP A 112 -7.29 -9.59 -9.75
CA ASP A 112 -7.76 -8.77 -10.86
C ASP A 112 -6.57 -8.23 -11.70
N PHE A 113 -5.49 -7.75 -11.05
CA PHE A 113 -4.27 -7.30 -11.75
C PHE A 113 -3.60 -8.45 -12.51
N SER A 114 -3.45 -9.61 -11.86
CA SER A 114 -2.86 -10.81 -12.48
C SER A 114 -3.67 -11.29 -13.68
N ASP A 115 -5.00 -11.38 -13.54
CA ASP A 115 -5.91 -11.81 -14.62
C ASP A 115 -5.88 -10.84 -15.80
N ALA A 116 -5.77 -9.54 -15.51
CA ALA A 116 -5.66 -8.50 -16.52
C ALA A 116 -4.25 -8.39 -17.13
N LYS A 117 -3.27 -9.12 -16.61
CA LYS A 117 -1.85 -9.03 -17.01
C LYS A 117 -1.26 -7.63 -16.85
N VAL A 118 -1.71 -6.90 -15.86
CA VAL A 118 -1.15 -5.62 -15.44
C VAL A 118 -0.17 -5.90 -14.32
N PRO A 119 1.12 -5.58 -14.48
CA PRO A 119 2.10 -5.79 -13.42
C PRO A 119 1.72 -4.97 -12.17
N PHE A 120 2.00 -5.52 -10.99
CA PHE A 120 1.73 -4.78 -9.75
C PHE A 120 2.78 -5.00 -8.69
N ILE A 121 2.85 -4.02 -7.78
CA ILE A 121 3.66 -4.03 -6.58
C ILE A 121 2.77 -4.47 -5.41
N PHE A 122 3.20 -5.46 -4.65
CA PHE A 122 2.60 -5.84 -3.38
C PHE A 122 3.31 -5.10 -2.25
N ASP A 123 2.62 -4.16 -1.64
CA ASP A 123 3.08 -3.34 -0.51
C ASP A 123 2.02 -3.38 0.60
N PRO A 124 1.95 -4.47 1.36
CA PRO A 124 0.89 -4.65 2.36
C PRO A 124 1.02 -3.72 3.57
N GLY A 125 2.20 -3.16 3.83
CA GLY A 125 2.46 -2.29 4.95
C GLY A 125 1.91 -2.88 6.26
N GLN A 126 1.27 -2.04 7.05
CA GLN A 126 0.60 -2.43 8.30
C GLN A 126 -0.56 -3.43 8.13
N GLY A 127 -0.99 -3.72 6.91
CA GLY A 127 -1.99 -4.75 6.61
C GLY A 127 -1.44 -6.17 6.58
N LEU A 128 -0.10 -6.35 6.52
CA LEU A 128 0.54 -7.67 6.45
C LEU A 128 0.07 -8.62 7.56
N PRO A 129 -0.13 -8.21 8.81
CA PRO A 129 -0.63 -9.09 9.87
C PRO A 129 -2.01 -9.71 9.64
N MET A 130 -2.81 -9.20 8.70
CA MET A 130 -4.14 -9.75 8.38
C MET A 130 -4.07 -11.08 7.62
N PHE A 131 -2.91 -11.44 7.06
CA PHE A 131 -2.73 -12.58 6.18
C PHE A 131 -1.91 -13.69 6.84
N ASN A 132 -2.27 -14.94 6.57
CA ASN A 132 -1.47 -16.10 6.96
C ASN A 132 -0.35 -16.37 5.92
N GLY A 133 0.51 -17.38 6.19
CA GLY A 133 1.67 -17.68 5.34
C GLY A 133 1.30 -18.08 3.93
N ASP A 134 0.25 -18.89 3.75
CA ASP A 134 -0.18 -19.36 2.44
C ASP A 134 -0.74 -18.19 1.60
N GLU A 135 -1.55 -17.32 2.22
CA GLU A 135 -2.08 -16.12 1.56
C GLU A 135 -0.98 -15.14 1.16
N LEU A 136 0.06 -14.99 1.99
CA LEU A 136 1.22 -14.17 1.64
C LEU A 136 2.00 -14.77 0.47
N LEU A 137 2.13 -16.09 0.40
CA LEU A 137 2.72 -16.77 -0.75
C LEU A 137 1.89 -16.58 -2.02
N ASP A 138 0.55 -16.61 -1.92
CA ASP A 138 -0.33 -16.32 -3.05
C ASP A 138 -0.07 -14.90 -3.60
N PHE A 139 0.04 -13.88 -2.72
CA PHE A 139 0.37 -12.52 -3.16
C PHE A 139 1.73 -12.45 -3.87
N ILE A 140 2.76 -13.10 -3.31
CA ILE A 140 4.10 -13.14 -3.89
C ILE A 140 4.11 -13.83 -5.27
N GLN A 141 3.28 -14.85 -5.46
CA GLN A 141 3.17 -15.53 -6.75
C GLN A 141 2.43 -14.71 -7.81
N LEU A 142 1.46 -13.88 -7.39
CA LEU A 142 0.67 -13.05 -8.31
C LEU A 142 1.40 -11.74 -8.66
N ALA A 143 2.20 -11.19 -7.74
CA ALA A 143 2.87 -9.91 -7.90
C ALA A 143 4.10 -9.98 -8.82
N ASP A 144 4.38 -8.86 -9.48
CA ASP A 144 5.66 -8.68 -10.20
C ASP A 144 6.75 -8.11 -9.29
N TYR A 145 6.36 -7.28 -8.34
CA TYR A 145 7.25 -6.60 -7.40
C TYR A 145 6.67 -6.68 -5.99
N ALA A 146 7.53 -6.63 -4.98
CA ALA A 146 7.11 -6.51 -3.59
C ALA A 146 7.97 -5.51 -2.84
N CYS A 147 7.36 -4.78 -1.90
CA CYS A 147 8.05 -3.79 -1.07
C CYS A 147 7.64 -3.98 0.40
N PHE A 148 8.63 -4.01 1.28
CA PHE A 148 8.46 -4.19 2.73
C PHE A 148 9.45 -3.30 3.47
N ASN A 149 9.14 -2.96 4.72
CA ASN A 149 10.17 -2.53 5.64
C ASN A 149 10.84 -3.76 6.30
N ASP A 150 11.88 -3.56 7.11
CA ASP A 150 12.64 -4.63 7.77
C ASP A 150 11.78 -5.49 8.70
N TYR A 151 10.85 -4.86 9.45
CA TYR A 151 9.92 -5.57 10.31
C TYR A 151 8.92 -6.42 9.51
N GLU A 152 8.35 -5.86 8.46
CA GLU A 152 7.42 -6.56 7.55
C GLU A 152 8.10 -7.71 6.83
N ALA A 153 9.33 -7.49 6.34
CA ALA A 153 10.15 -8.51 5.70
C ALA A 153 10.43 -9.70 6.64
N LYS A 154 10.77 -9.41 7.91
CA LYS A 154 10.94 -10.43 8.93
C LYS A 154 9.64 -11.20 9.17
N LEU A 155 8.53 -10.49 9.36
CA LEU A 155 7.21 -11.11 9.60
C LEU A 155 6.77 -11.98 8.41
N LEU A 156 7.06 -11.55 7.18
CA LEU A 156 6.81 -12.32 5.96
C LEU A 156 7.60 -13.63 5.98
N CYS A 157 8.90 -13.58 6.27
CA CYS A 157 9.74 -14.77 6.38
C CYS A 157 9.26 -15.72 7.48
N ASP A 158 8.93 -15.19 8.66
CA ASP A 158 8.45 -15.99 9.81
C ASP A 158 7.14 -16.72 9.47
N ARG A 159 6.21 -16.05 8.77
CA ARG A 159 4.90 -16.65 8.42
C ARG A 159 4.96 -17.62 7.27
N THR A 160 5.80 -17.35 6.27
CA THR A 160 5.91 -18.19 5.07
C THR A 160 6.91 -19.32 5.22
N GLY A 161 7.81 -19.25 6.20
CA GLY A 161 8.93 -20.20 6.36
C GLY A 161 9.94 -20.11 5.20
N ARG A 162 10.00 -18.98 4.47
CA ARG A 162 10.89 -18.75 3.34
C ARG A 162 11.87 -17.62 3.62
N SER A 163 13.07 -17.69 3.05
CA SER A 163 14.00 -16.57 3.06
C SER A 163 13.62 -15.52 2.00
N LEU A 164 14.16 -14.29 2.14
CA LEU A 164 13.92 -13.22 1.16
C LEU A 164 14.40 -13.60 -0.24
N GLU A 165 15.54 -14.29 -0.35
CA GLU A 165 16.07 -14.78 -1.62
C GLU A 165 15.14 -15.79 -2.28
N GLN A 166 14.51 -16.68 -1.48
CA GLN A 166 13.54 -17.65 -1.99
C GLN A 166 12.27 -16.96 -2.49
N LEU A 167 11.78 -15.96 -1.76
CA LEU A 167 10.60 -15.19 -2.15
C LEU A 167 10.87 -14.32 -3.38
N ALA A 168 12.04 -13.68 -3.44
CA ALA A 168 12.46 -12.87 -4.57
C ALA A 168 12.58 -13.67 -5.88
N GLY A 169 12.81 -14.98 -5.80
CA GLY A 169 12.88 -15.85 -6.97
C GLY A 169 11.60 -15.91 -7.81
N SER A 170 10.46 -15.50 -7.26
CA SER A 170 9.17 -15.42 -7.97
C SER A 170 8.84 -14.01 -8.46
N LEU A 171 9.65 -13.00 -8.10
CA LEU A 171 9.42 -11.59 -8.37
C LEU A 171 10.46 -11.04 -9.35
N LYS A 172 10.13 -9.98 -10.07
CA LYS A 172 11.11 -9.18 -10.82
C LYS A 172 12.03 -8.42 -9.89
N ALA A 173 11.48 -7.90 -8.76
CA ALA A 173 12.27 -7.38 -7.68
C ALA A 173 11.51 -7.44 -6.35
N LEU A 174 12.25 -7.68 -5.26
CA LEU A 174 11.80 -7.54 -3.89
C LEU A 174 12.64 -6.44 -3.24
N ILE A 175 11.99 -5.45 -2.64
CA ILE A 175 12.61 -4.27 -2.04
C ILE A 175 12.37 -4.32 -0.53
N VAL A 176 13.42 -4.13 0.26
CA VAL A 176 13.33 -4.00 1.72
C VAL A 176 13.92 -2.67 2.15
N THR A 177 13.09 -1.79 2.70
CA THR A 177 13.54 -0.52 3.27
C THR A 177 14.01 -0.70 4.71
N ARG A 178 15.12 -0.04 5.09
CA ARG A 178 15.82 -0.21 6.38
C ARG A 178 16.09 1.12 7.08
N GLY A 179 15.20 2.09 6.89
CA GLY A 179 15.34 3.42 7.47
C GLY A 179 16.68 4.06 7.11
N VAL A 180 17.43 4.47 8.11
CA VAL A 180 18.75 5.14 7.93
C VAL A 180 19.83 4.24 7.31
N GLU A 181 19.64 2.92 7.32
CA GLU A 181 20.55 1.97 6.67
C GLU A 181 20.34 1.87 5.15
N GLY A 182 19.30 2.55 4.62
CA GLY A 182 18.99 2.54 3.20
C GLY A 182 17.99 1.45 2.81
N SER A 183 18.27 0.70 1.74
CA SER A 183 17.41 -0.39 1.28
C SER A 183 18.19 -1.52 0.62
N GLU A 184 17.58 -2.69 0.59
CA GLU A 184 18.06 -3.86 -0.15
C GLU A 184 17.10 -4.15 -1.30
N ILE A 185 17.65 -4.45 -2.48
CA ILE A 185 16.88 -4.85 -3.65
C ILE A 185 17.37 -6.23 -4.09
N TYR A 186 16.46 -7.19 -4.13
CA TYR A 186 16.69 -8.53 -4.66
C TYR A 186 16.10 -8.62 -6.07
N SER A 187 16.94 -8.75 -7.08
CA SER A 187 16.52 -8.93 -8.48
C SER A 187 17.49 -9.82 -9.24
N ASP A 188 17.00 -10.61 -10.17
CA ASP A 188 17.80 -11.51 -11.01
C ASP A 188 18.76 -12.42 -10.20
N GLY A 189 18.35 -12.84 -9.01
CA GLY A 189 19.16 -13.66 -8.10
C GLY A 189 20.31 -12.92 -7.41
N VAL A 190 20.37 -11.60 -7.52
CA VAL A 190 21.39 -10.73 -6.92
C VAL A 190 20.76 -9.80 -5.90
N ARG A 191 21.44 -9.61 -4.77
CA ARG A 191 21.12 -8.57 -3.79
C ARG A 191 21.93 -7.31 -4.07
N HIS A 192 21.27 -6.18 -4.10
CA HIS A 192 21.86 -4.84 -4.23
C HIS A 192 21.59 -4.05 -2.96
N ASP A 193 22.63 -3.55 -2.31
CA ASP A 193 22.52 -2.68 -1.14
C ASP A 193 22.56 -1.21 -1.62
N ILE A 194 21.51 -0.46 -1.30
CA ILE A 194 21.38 0.96 -1.65
C ILE A 194 21.51 1.77 -0.36
N PRO A 195 22.62 2.51 -0.17
CA PRO A 195 22.80 3.31 1.04
C PRO A 195 21.83 4.48 1.10
N CYS A 196 21.48 4.89 2.32
CA CYS A 196 20.73 6.13 2.52
C CYS A 196 21.60 7.33 2.16
N VAL A 197 21.00 8.33 1.54
CA VAL A 197 21.67 9.63 1.32
C VAL A 197 21.60 10.42 2.63
N GLU A 198 22.75 10.93 3.09
CA GLU A 198 22.79 11.81 4.26
C GLU A 198 21.95 13.09 3.98
N ALA A 199 21.07 13.43 4.90
CA ALA A 199 20.32 14.67 4.83
C ALA A 199 21.07 15.75 5.61
N ASP A 200 21.16 16.96 5.05
CA ASP A 200 21.81 18.11 5.71
C ASP A 200 21.00 18.61 6.91
N GLU A 201 19.67 18.43 6.87
CA GLU A 201 18.72 18.74 7.96
C GLU A 201 17.56 17.73 7.95
N ILE A 202 17.06 17.37 9.14
CA ILE A 202 15.89 16.49 9.34
C ILE A 202 14.77 17.31 10.00
#